data_35d22451500c967b9bfd624f128176ab
#
_entry.id   35d22451500c967b9bfd624f128176ab
#
_cell.length_a   1.000
_cell.length_b   1.000
_cell.length_c   1.000
_cell.angle_alpha   90.00
_cell.angle_beta   90.00
_cell.angle_gamma   90.00
#
_symmetry.space_group_name_H-M   'P 1'
#
loop_
_entity.id
_entity.type
_entity.pdbx_description
1 polymer ?
#
loop_
_entity_poly.entity_id
_entity_poly.type
_entity_poly.pdbx_seq_one_letter_code
_entity_poly.pdbx_strand_id
1 'polypeptide(L)'
;GRYIKKDINKAIHYLTLAADQNDPKAQFILGLIYYFGEYVERNIDKAIDYLTLAADQDDVEAQFQLGNMYYIDKHVPHDINKALHYLTLAADQNNPKAQYKLGNIYYNNEYVLRNIDKSIHYYSLAAKQNNAKAQFRLGLIFYYDKHVTRDVDKALYYMTLSANQKFVN
;
A
#
# COMPACT_ATOMS: atom_id res chain seq x y z
N GLY A 1 0.85 34.18 1.71
CA GLY A 1 1.13 33.44 0.46
C GLY A 1 2.59 33.41 0.02
N ARG A 2 3.30 34.57 -0.05
CA ARG A 2 4.70 34.63 -0.54
C ARG A 2 5.72 33.95 0.38
N TYR A 3 5.58 34.06 1.69
CA TYR A 3 6.49 33.44 2.67
C TYR A 3 6.42 31.91 2.65
N ILE A 4 5.20 31.36 2.61
CA ILE A 4 4.98 29.90 2.55
C ILE A 4 5.61 29.32 1.28
N LYS A 5 5.42 29.97 0.14
CA LYS A 5 5.99 29.50 -1.15
C LYS A 5 7.53 29.47 -1.16
N LYS A 6 8.16 30.46 -0.49
CA LYS A 6 9.62 30.53 -0.38
C LYS A 6 10.19 29.43 0.52
N ASP A 7 9.48 29.08 1.60
CA ASP A 7 9.90 28.03 2.52
C ASP A 7 9.73 26.63 1.91
N ILE A 8 8.69 26.43 1.09
CA ILE A 8 8.49 25.18 0.34
C ILE A 8 9.61 24.96 -0.69
N ASN A 9 9.98 26.00 -1.45
CA ASN A 9 11.08 25.89 -2.41
C ASN A 9 12.40 25.53 -1.75
N LYS A 10 12.67 26.10 -0.56
CA LYS A 10 13.85 25.74 0.24
C LYS A 10 13.77 24.28 0.73
N ALA A 11 12.59 23.85 1.20
CA ALA A 11 12.40 22.48 1.65
C ALA A 11 12.66 21.47 0.50
N ILE A 12 12.10 21.74 -0.69
CA ILE A 12 12.37 20.93 -1.88
C ILE A 12 13.83 20.91 -2.25
N HIS A 13 14.51 22.08 -2.19
CA HIS A 13 15.96 22.16 -2.46
C HIS A 13 16.76 21.27 -1.49
N TYR A 14 16.49 21.34 -0.18
CA TYR A 14 17.21 20.50 0.79
C TYR A 14 16.83 19.02 0.67
N LEU A 15 15.58 18.70 0.35
CA LEU A 15 15.18 17.32 0.05
C LEU A 15 15.92 16.78 -1.19
N THR A 16 16.10 17.62 -2.23
CA THR A 16 16.85 17.22 -3.41
C THR A 16 18.32 16.95 -3.06
N LEU A 17 18.96 17.83 -2.27
CA LEU A 17 20.32 17.60 -1.81
C LEU A 17 20.47 16.31 -0.99
N ALA A 18 19.49 15.99 -0.14
CA ALA A 18 19.51 14.75 0.63
C ALA A 18 19.26 13.52 -0.26
N ALA A 19 18.35 13.62 -1.21
CA ALA A 19 18.06 12.54 -2.17
C ALA A 19 19.28 12.25 -3.08
N ASP A 20 20.00 13.29 -3.49
CA ASP A 20 21.25 13.18 -4.26
C ASP A 20 22.37 12.50 -3.44
N GLN A 21 22.30 12.60 -2.11
CA GLN A 21 23.14 11.86 -1.17
C GLN A 21 22.59 10.47 -0.83
N ASN A 22 21.61 10.00 -1.58
CA ASN A 22 21.02 8.69 -1.47
C ASN A 22 20.17 8.46 -0.20
N ASP A 23 19.60 9.52 0.40
CA ASP A 23 18.67 9.40 1.52
C ASP A 23 17.30 8.85 1.04
N PRO A 24 16.89 7.62 1.46
CA PRO A 24 15.66 7.02 0.95
C PRO A 24 14.39 7.76 1.40
N LYS A 25 14.43 8.43 2.56
CA LYS A 25 13.28 9.22 3.03
C LYS A 25 13.09 10.49 2.22
N ALA A 26 14.18 11.16 1.88
CA ALA A 26 14.13 12.32 1.00
C ALA A 26 13.66 11.94 -0.41
N GLN A 27 14.13 10.82 -0.95
CA GLN A 27 13.68 10.26 -2.22
C GLN A 27 12.17 9.93 -2.17
N PHE A 28 11.69 9.24 -1.14
CA PHE A 28 10.27 8.97 -0.95
C PHE A 28 9.43 10.24 -0.92
N ILE A 29 9.84 11.24 -0.14
CA ILE A 29 9.11 12.52 -0.02
C ILE A 29 9.08 13.26 -1.36
N LEU A 30 10.20 13.32 -2.10
CA LEU A 30 10.24 13.93 -3.43
C LEU A 30 9.34 13.19 -4.41
N GLY A 31 9.34 11.85 -4.36
CA GLY A 31 8.43 11.04 -5.14
C GLY A 31 6.97 11.43 -4.91
N LEU A 32 6.56 11.61 -3.66
CA LEU A 32 5.20 12.06 -3.32
C LEU A 32 4.93 13.51 -3.77
N ILE A 33 5.89 14.42 -3.62
CA ILE A 33 5.77 15.82 -4.07
C ILE A 33 5.51 15.88 -5.58
N TYR A 34 6.25 15.12 -6.39
CA TYR A 34 6.03 15.06 -7.84
C TYR A 34 4.75 14.31 -8.21
N TYR A 35 4.35 13.31 -7.42
CA TYR A 35 3.12 12.55 -7.65
C TYR A 35 1.88 13.41 -7.44
N PHE A 36 1.80 14.14 -6.33
CA PHE A 36 0.64 14.97 -6.02
C PHE A 36 0.62 16.30 -6.80
N GLY A 37 1.79 16.88 -7.05
CA GLY A 37 1.90 18.14 -7.78
C GLY A 37 1.39 19.36 -7.00
N GLU A 38 1.35 19.28 -5.65
CA GLU A 38 0.81 20.36 -4.83
C GLU A 38 1.73 21.59 -4.79
N TYR A 39 3.06 21.36 -4.86
CA TYR A 39 4.08 22.40 -4.68
C TYR A 39 4.96 22.60 -5.91
N VAL A 40 4.95 21.64 -6.81
CA VAL A 40 5.65 21.65 -8.09
C VAL A 40 4.68 21.18 -9.18
N GLU A 41 5.03 21.37 -10.43
CA GLU A 41 4.30 20.76 -11.53
C GLU A 41 4.34 19.22 -11.37
N ARG A 42 3.15 18.61 -11.45
CA ARG A 42 3.00 17.17 -11.35
C ARG A 42 3.81 16.47 -12.42
N ASN A 43 4.63 15.51 -12.01
CA ASN A 43 5.45 14.72 -12.92
C ASN A 43 5.51 13.27 -12.46
N ILE A 44 4.73 12.41 -13.13
CA ILE A 44 4.60 11.00 -12.77
C ILE A 44 5.89 10.22 -12.99
N ASP A 45 6.63 10.52 -14.06
CA ASP A 45 7.90 9.83 -14.34
C ASP A 45 8.92 10.12 -13.25
N LYS A 46 9.11 11.39 -12.87
CA LYS A 46 9.97 11.74 -11.73
C LYS A 46 9.48 11.14 -10.40
N ALA A 47 8.17 11.06 -10.21
CA ALA A 47 7.62 10.41 -9.02
C ALA A 47 8.01 8.93 -8.95
N ILE A 48 7.88 8.21 -10.07
CA ILE A 48 8.29 6.81 -10.18
C ILE A 48 9.79 6.67 -9.96
N ASP A 49 10.62 7.52 -10.58
CA ASP A 49 12.08 7.47 -10.44
C ASP A 49 12.49 7.60 -8.97
N TYR A 50 12.02 8.64 -8.28
CA TYR A 50 12.36 8.86 -6.87
C TYR A 50 11.79 7.77 -5.95
N LEU A 51 10.56 7.31 -6.18
CA LEU A 51 9.98 6.22 -5.41
C LEU A 51 10.75 4.91 -5.64
N THR A 52 11.22 4.65 -6.86
CA THR A 52 12.03 3.47 -7.18
C THR A 52 13.36 3.52 -6.43
N LEU A 53 14.05 4.66 -6.45
CA LEU A 53 15.30 4.83 -5.69
C LEU A 53 15.12 4.55 -4.20
N ALA A 54 14.01 5.00 -3.60
CA ALA A 54 13.70 4.72 -2.21
C ALA A 54 13.34 3.24 -1.97
N ALA A 55 12.53 2.66 -2.87
CA ALA A 55 12.08 1.27 -2.78
C ALA A 55 13.24 0.27 -2.90
N ASP A 56 14.23 0.58 -3.76
CA ASP A 56 15.46 -0.21 -3.95
C ASP A 56 16.38 -0.18 -2.70
N GLN A 57 16.14 0.76 -1.80
CA GLN A 57 16.77 0.86 -0.48
C GLN A 57 15.85 0.35 0.64
N ASP A 58 14.91 -0.51 0.31
CA ASP A 58 13.99 -1.14 1.24
C ASP A 58 13.04 -0.16 1.97
N ASP A 59 12.79 1.05 1.44
CA ASP A 59 11.76 1.93 1.99
C ASP A 59 10.36 1.33 1.75
N VAL A 60 9.74 0.88 2.84
CA VAL A 60 8.47 0.13 2.83
C VAL A 60 7.31 0.96 2.27
N GLU A 61 7.28 2.25 2.58
CA GLU A 61 6.21 3.14 2.11
C GLU A 61 6.37 3.43 0.61
N ALA A 62 7.61 3.56 0.12
CA ALA A 62 7.88 3.70 -1.32
C ALA A 62 7.48 2.44 -2.09
N GLN A 63 7.83 1.26 -1.59
CA GLN A 63 7.39 -0.02 -2.16
C GLN A 63 5.86 -0.11 -2.20
N PHE A 64 5.18 0.21 -1.10
CA PHE A 64 3.72 0.21 -1.06
C PHE A 64 3.12 1.21 -2.05
N GLN A 65 3.68 2.41 -2.15
CA GLN A 65 3.21 3.45 -3.06
C GLN A 65 3.37 3.04 -4.53
N LEU A 66 4.54 2.52 -4.93
CA LEU A 66 4.77 2.00 -6.28
C LEU A 66 3.81 0.86 -6.62
N GLY A 67 3.62 -0.08 -5.68
CA GLY A 67 2.68 -1.16 -5.86
C GLY A 67 1.25 -0.67 -6.12
N ASN A 68 0.82 0.37 -5.41
CA ASN A 68 -0.48 1.00 -5.66
C ASN A 68 -0.54 1.72 -7.01
N MET A 69 0.53 2.45 -7.38
CA MET A 69 0.57 3.18 -8.64
C MET A 69 0.44 2.22 -9.83
N TYR A 70 1.20 1.14 -9.85
CA TYR A 70 1.10 0.14 -10.92
C TYR A 70 -0.22 -0.64 -10.91
N TYR A 71 -0.91 -0.71 -9.76
CA TYR A 71 -2.16 -1.46 -9.63
C TYR A 71 -3.40 -0.66 -10.06
N ILE A 72 -3.52 0.61 -9.66
CA ILE A 72 -4.80 1.34 -9.81
C ILE A 72 -4.67 2.79 -10.28
N ASP A 73 -3.47 3.33 -10.43
CA ASP A 73 -3.35 4.73 -10.82
C ASP A 73 -3.64 4.94 -12.30
N LYS A 74 -4.56 5.86 -12.59
CA LYS A 74 -4.98 6.17 -13.98
C LYS A 74 -3.90 6.84 -14.84
N HIS A 75 -2.85 7.35 -14.23
CA HIS A 75 -1.75 8.05 -14.92
C HIS A 75 -0.51 7.18 -15.09
N VAL A 76 -0.53 5.97 -14.53
CA VAL A 76 0.53 4.97 -14.66
C VAL A 76 -0.02 3.79 -15.46
N PRO A 77 0.67 3.31 -16.50
CA PRO A 77 0.25 2.10 -17.19
C PRO A 77 0.09 0.95 -16.20
N HIS A 78 -1.09 0.31 -16.23
CA HIS A 78 -1.37 -0.82 -15.35
C HIS A 78 -0.36 -1.95 -15.59
N ASP A 79 0.32 -2.38 -14.55
CA ASP A 79 1.27 -3.49 -14.58
C ASP A 79 1.10 -4.34 -13.32
N ILE A 80 0.32 -5.42 -13.44
CA ILE A 80 0.03 -6.30 -12.31
C ILE A 80 1.28 -7.00 -11.77
N ASN A 81 2.27 -7.28 -12.61
CA ASN A 81 3.49 -7.93 -12.17
C ASN A 81 4.34 -7.00 -11.30
N LYS A 82 4.51 -5.75 -11.72
CA LYS A 82 5.18 -4.72 -10.90
C LYS A 82 4.39 -4.43 -9.63
N ALA A 83 3.06 -4.34 -9.74
CA ALA A 83 2.21 -4.15 -8.56
C ALA A 83 2.40 -5.26 -7.53
N LEU A 84 2.33 -6.52 -7.95
CA LEU A 84 2.56 -7.67 -7.08
C LEU A 84 3.98 -7.67 -6.50
N HIS A 85 4.99 -7.37 -7.31
CA HIS A 85 6.38 -7.30 -6.86
C HIS A 85 6.54 -6.32 -5.70
N TYR A 86 6.20 -5.05 -5.91
CA TYR A 86 6.37 -4.01 -4.89
C TYR A 86 5.45 -4.19 -3.67
N LEU A 87 4.18 -4.64 -3.88
CA LEU A 87 3.29 -4.95 -2.75
C LEU A 87 3.81 -6.12 -1.92
N THR A 88 4.43 -7.14 -2.55
CA THR A 88 5.02 -8.28 -1.83
C THR A 88 6.21 -7.82 -1.00
N LEU A 89 7.13 -7.03 -1.57
CA LEU A 89 8.25 -6.46 -0.81
C LEU A 89 7.78 -5.70 0.43
N ALA A 90 6.78 -4.83 0.29
CA ALA A 90 6.22 -4.10 1.43
C ALA A 90 5.51 -5.01 2.44
N ALA A 91 4.80 -6.05 1.97
CA ALA A 91 4.09 -7.01 2.82
C ALA A 91 5.05 -7.88 3.64
N ASP A 92 6.16 -8.29 3.04
CA ASP A 92 7.22 -9.08 3.69
C ASP A 92 7.93 -8.27 4.79
N GLN A 93 7.96 -6.94 4.65
CA GLN A 93 8.38 -6.01 5.68
C GLN A 93 7.24 -5.63 6.65
N ASN A 94 6.20 -6.46 6.73
CA ASN A 94 5.06 -6.30 7.63
C ASN A 94 4.20 -5.04 7.41
N ASN A 95 4.15 -4.46 6.22
CA ASN A 95 3.21 -3.38 5.94
C ASN A 95 1.76 -3.90 5.87
N PRO A 96 0.87 -3.54 6.83
CA PRO A 96 -0.49 -4.11 6.88
C PRO A 96 -1.39 -3.63 5.73
N LYS A 97 -1.08 -2.49 5.13
CA LYS A 97 -1.83 -1.99 3.96
C LYS A 97 -1.49 -2.82 2.72
N ALA A 98 -0.20 -3.15 2.53
CA ALA A 98 0.25 -4.01 1.44
C ALA A 98 -0.30 -5.43 1.59
N GLN A 99 -0.24 -6.01 2.80
CA GLN A 99 -0.83 -7.31 3.11
C GLN A 99 -2.35 -7.32 2.80
N TYR A 100 -3.10 -6.32 3.24
CA TYR A 100 -4.52 -6.21 2.91
C TYR A 100 -4.76 -6.10 1.40
N LYS A 101 -3.94 -5.32 0.69
CA LYS A 101 -4.05 -5.15 -0.77
C LYS A 101 -3.80 -6.48 -1.50
N LEU A 102 -2.74 -7.22 -1.14
CA LEU A 102 -2.47 -8.54 -1.71
C LEU A 102 -3.61 -9.54 -1.42
N GLY A 103 -4.17 -9.50 -0.21
CA GLY A 103 -5.36 -10.26 0.13
C GLY A 103 -6.52 -10.01 -0.85
N ASN A 104 -6.80 -8.73 -1.17
CA ASN A 104 -7.82 -8.37 -2.15
C ASN A 104 -7.47 -8.87 -3.57
N ILE A 105 -6.21 -8.69 -4.00
CA ILE A 105 -5.77 -9.11 -5.33
C ILE A 105 -5.94 -10.62 -5.51
N TYR A 106 -5.51 -11.43 -4.56
CA TYR A 106 -5.66 -12.88 -4.64
C TYR A 106 -7.10 -13.36 -4.41
N TYR A 107 -7.95 -12.58 -3.75
CA TYR A 107 -9.36 -12.93 -3.56
C TYR A 107 -10.18 -12.74 -4.81
N ASN A 108 -10.09 -11.58 -5.45
CA ASN A 108 -10.90 -11.25 -6.62
C ASN A 108 -10.23 -10.14 -7.45
N ASN A 109 -9.54 -10.53 -8.49
CA ASN A 109 -8.92 -9.62 -9.43
C ASN A 109 -9.04 -10.20 -10.86
N GLU A 110 -9.21 -9.35 -11.85
CA GLU A 110 -9.36 -9.78 -13.26
C GLU A 110 -8.05 -10.22 -13.91
N TYR A 111 -6.89 -9.78 -13.36
CA TYR A 111 -5.57 -10.06 -13.93
C TYR A 111 -4.82 -11.17 -13.21
N VAL A 112 -5.32 -11.64 -12.06
CA VAL A 112 -4.66 -12.66 -11.24
C VAL A 112 -5.65 -13.78 -10.95
N LEU A 113 -5.23 -15.02 -11.19
CA LEU A 113 -6.05 -16.17 -10.83
C LEU A 113 -6.36 -16.13 -9.31
N ARG A 114 -7.65 -16.27 -9.00
CA ARG A 114 -8.12 -16.35 -7.63
C ARG A 114 -7.38 -17.43 -6.86
N ASN A 115 -6.79 -17.04 -5.73
CA ASN A 115 -6.12 -17.96 -4.81
C ASN A 115 -6.58 -17.65 -3.38
N ILE A 116 -7.56 -18.42 -2.91
CA ILE A 116 -8.18 -18.19 -1.62
C ILE A 116 -7.21 -18.40 -0.46
N ASP A 117 -6.30 -19.37 -0.56
CA ASP A 117 -5.31 -19.64 0.50
C ASP A 117 -4.34 -18.48 0.67
N LYS A 118 -3.81 -17.94 -0.45
CA LYS A 118 -2.98 -16.72 -0.41
C LYS A 118 -3.76 -15.52 0.11
N SER A 119 -5.02 -15.39 -0.28
CA SER A 119 -5.89 -14.31 0.20
C SER A 119 -6.07 -14.38 1.72
N ILE A 120 -6.43 -15.55 2.26
CA ILE A 120 -6.57 -15.77 3.71
C ILE A 120 -5.24 -15.53 4.41
N HIS A 121 -4.13 -15.98 3.84
CA HIS A 121 -2.79 -15.75 4.40
C HIS A 121 -2.51 -14.25 4.58
N TYR A 122 -2.60 -13.47 3.51
CA TYR A 122 -2.30 -12.04 3.56
C TYR A 122 -3.30 -11.24 4.41
N TYR A 123 -4.60 -11.56 4.34
CA TYR A 123 -5.56 -10.94 5.26
C TYR A 123 -5.27 -11.30 6.72
N SER A 124 -4.83 -12.52 7.01
CA SER A 124 -4.49 -12.92 8.38
C SER A 124 -3.28 -12.16 8.93
N LEU A 125 -2.26 -11.92 8.10
CA LEU A 125 -1.12 -11.08 8.46
C LEU A 125 -1.56 -9.65 8.79
N ALA A 126 -2.37 -9.03 7.94
CA ALA A 126 -2.90 -7.70 8.18
C ALA A 126 -3.83 -7.65 9.41
N ALA A 127 -4.68 -8.67 9.60
CA ALA A 127 -5.62 -8.76 10.72
C ALA A 127 -4.91 -8.86 12.08
N LYS A 128 -3.78 -9.58 12.15
CA LYS A 128 -2.92 -9.65 13.35
C LYS A 128 -2.36 -8.29 13.73
N GLN A 129 -2.20 -7.39 12.77
CA GLN A 129 -1.78 -6.00 12.97
C GLN A 129 -2.97 -5.04 13.13
N ASN A 130 -4.11 -5.55 13.56
CA ASN A 130 -5.32 -4.78 13.80
C ASN A 130 -5.88 -4.07 12.54
N ASN A 131 -5.63 -4.55 11.34
CA ASN A 131 -6.29 -4.02 10.15
C ASN A 131 -7.76 -4.44 10.14
N ALA A 132 -8.66 -3.52 10.50
CA ALA A 132 -10.10 -3.78 10.62
C ALA A 132 -10.73 -4.27 9.30
N LYS A 133 -10.25 -3.76 8.15
CA LYS A 133 -10.75 -4.19 6.84
C LYS A 133 -10.37 -5.65 6.56
N ALA A 134 -9.15 -6.06 6.90
CA ALA A 134 -8.71 -7.44 6.76
C ALA A 134 -9.48 -8.39 7.70
N GLN A 135 -9.70 -7.98 8.94
CA GLN A 135 -10.53 -8.74 9.88
C GLN A 135 -11.95 -8.94 9.34
N PHE A 136 -12.58 -7.89 8.85
CA PHE A 136 -13.91 -8.00 8.24
C PHE A 136 -13.93 -8.93 7.03
N ARG A 137 -12.92 -8.84 6.14
CA ARG A 137 -12.80 -9.73 4.98
C ARG A 137 -12.65 -11.19 5.37
N LEU A 138 -11.84 -11.51 6.39
CA LEU A 138 -11.72 -12.87 6.92
C LEU A 138 -13.05 -13.38 7.46
N GLY A 139 -13.77 -12.56 8.21
CA GLY A 139 -15.10 -12.92 8.70
C GLY A 139 -16.06 -13.29 7.56
N LEU A 140 -16.09 -12.49 6.49
CA LEU A 140 -16.90 -12.80 5.31
C LEU A 140 -16.47 -14.09 4.61
N ILE A 141 -15.17 -14.34 4.47
CA ILE A 141 -14.64 -15.54 3.84
C ILE A 141 -15.06 -16.78 4.62
N PHE A 142 -14.84 -16.82 5.93
CA PHE A 142 -15.20 -17.97 6.75
C PHE A 142 -16.72 -18.21 6.85
N TYR A 143 -17.53 -17.20 6.58
CA TYR A 143 -18.97 -17.34 6.63
C TYR A 143 -19.61 -17.70 5.27
N TYR A 144 -19.18 -17.06 4.18
CA TYR A 144 -19.89 -17.09 2.90
C TYR A 144 -19.12 -17.77 1.75
N ASP A 145 -17.78 -17.90 1.84
CA ASP A 145 -17.02 -18.37 0.69
C ASP A 145 -17.20 -19.86 0.47
N LYS A 146 -17.71 -20.24 -0.70
CA LYS A 146 -18.00 -21.63 -1.07
C LYS A 146 -16.78 -22.54 -1.20
N HIS A 147 -15.59 -21.97 -1.32
CA HIS A 147 -14.33 -22.70 -1.44
C HIS A 147 -13.61 -22.88 -0.10
N VAL A 148 -14.20 -22.38 0.98
CA VAL A 148 -13.68 -22.49 2.34
C VAL A 148 -14.72 -23.20 3.20
N THR A 149 -14.29 -24.15 4.01
CA THR A 149 -15.19 -24.77 4.98
C THR A 149 -15.74 -23.69 5.91
N ARG A 150 -17.07 -23.59 5.95
CA ARG A 150 -17.76 -22.61 6.79
C ARG A 150 -17.38 -22.80 8.26
N ASP A 151 -16.91 -21.72 8.87
CA ASP A 151 -16.50 -21.68 10.28
C ASP A 151 -17.13 -20.43 10.92
N VAL A 152 -18.30 -20.66 11.56
CA VAL A 152 -19.09 -19.57 12.15
C VAL A 152 -18.36 -18.92 13.33
N ASP A 153 -17.61 -19.69 14.09
CA ASP A 153 -16.88 -19.17 15.26
C ASP A 153 -15.75 -18.24 14.83
N LYS A 154 -14.95 -18.64 13.83
CA LYS A 154 -13.95 -17.75 13.22
C LYS A 154 -14.58 -16.53 12.56
N ALA A 155 -15.68 -16.69 11.87
CA ALA A 155 -16.37 -15.57 11.24
C ALA A 155 -16.81 -14.55 12.28
N LEU A 156 -17.47 -14.97 13.36
CA LEU A 156 -17.87 -14.11 14.46
C LEU A 156 -16.69 -13.46 15.17
N TYR A 157 -15.63 -14.22 15.42
CA TYR A 157 -14.40 -13.70 16.01
C TYR A 157 -13.83 -12.51 15.20
N TYR A 158 -13.59 -12.71 13.91
CA TYR A 158 -13.02 -11.66 13.06
C TYR A 158 -13.96 -10.47 12.83
N MET A 159 -15.26 -10.71 12.69
CA MET A 159 -16.26 -9.63 12.57
C MET A 159 -16.34 -8.79 13.86
N THR A 160 -16.28 -9.43 15.01
CA THR A 160 -16.29 -8.75 16.32
C THR A 160 -15.01 -7.90 16.50
N LEU A 161 -13.84 -8.44 16.14
CA LEU A 161 -12.59 -7.67 16.18
C LEU A 161 -12.67 -6.41 15.30
N SER A 162 -13.20 -6.56 14.08
CA SER A 162 -13.35 -5.42 13.16
C SER A 162 -14.36 -4.38 13.68
N ALA A 163 -15.48 -4.83 14.27
CA ALA A 163 -16.51 -3.96 14.80
C ALA A 163 -16.00 -3.13 15.99
N ASN A 164 -15.26 -3.75 16.91
CA ASN A 164 -14.74 -3.10 18.10
C ASN A 164 -13.80 -1.93 17.77
N GLN A 165 -13.09 -1.97 16.65
CA GLN A 165 -12.21 -0.87 16.23
C GLN A 165 -12.98 0.39 15.79
N LYS A 166 -14.25 0.27 15.35
CA LYS A 166 -15.08 1.42 14.97
C LYS A 166 -15.65 2.19 16.17
N PHE A 167 -15.64 1.59 17.36
CA PHE A 167 -16.15 2.22 18.57
C PHE A 167 -15.04 2.87 19.41
N VAL A 168 -13.78 2.72 19.03
CA VAL A 168 -12.62 3.25 19.78
C VAL A 168 -12.01 4.50 19.08
N ASN A 169 -12.46 4.83 17.89
CA ASN A 169 -12.12 6.05 17.12
C ASN A 169 -13.38 6.96 17.07
#